data_398e13c4aaa2009d3764ee3180817253
#
_entry.id   398e13c4aaa2009d3764ee3180817253
#
_cell.length_a   1.000
_cell.length_b   1.000
_cell.length_c   1.000
_cell.angle_alpha   90.00
_cell.angle_beta   90.00
_cell.angle_gamma   90.00
#
_symmetry.space_group_name_H-M   'P 1'
#
loop_
_entity.id
_entity.type
_entity.pdbx_description
1 polymer ?
#
loop_
_entity_poly.entity_id
_entity_poly.type
_entity_poly.pdbx_seq_one_letter_code
_entity_poly.pdbx_strand_id
1 'polypeptide(L)'
;MTNKSIDYLFVYFNARENRLNEGKNSPEEFFYGLQYFKRIGLNSKTIEYKYKFEKKSIFYYFLKIFQELIFFIFRFRYDFINIVNKQSFIQVNKSNHIIITNTRIGHSMIPYMIYSKLFNKKIKFSVFAMGMFNISSKYKIIKSIHKKFHKLLIILADNIIFIGQKEYFEVLETFPKYGSKIKFLPFGVDNVFWSGKATTTKDNILFIGND
;
A
#
# COMPACT_ATOMS: atom_id res chain seq x y z
N MET A 1 -10.57 -25.13 17.91
CA MET A 1 -9.75 -23.89 17.79
C MET A 1 -10.59 -22.88 17.02
N THR A 2 -11.14 -21.88 17.69
CA THR A 2 -11.90 -20.79 17.07
C THR A 2 -10.95 -20.03 16.16
N ASN A 3 -11.16 -20.12 14.84
CA ASN A 3 -10.42 -19.34 13.85
C ASN A 3 -10.75 -17.86 14.06
N LYS A 4 -10.02 -17.18 14.94
CA LYS A 4 -10.20 -15.75 15.21
C LYS A 4 -10.04 -14.99 13.90
N SER A 5 -11.07 -14.28 13.47
CA SER A 5 -10.99 -13.40 12.28
C SER A 5 -9.93 -12.31 12.51
N ILE A 6 -9.28 -11.88 11.46
CA ILE A 6 -8.37 -10.73 11.48
C ILE A 6 -9.24 -9.50 11.25
N ASP A 7 -9.25 -8.54 12.19
CA ASP A 7 -10.03 -7.31 12.02
C ASP A 7 -9.40 -6.42 10.95
N TYR A 8 -8.08 -6.21 11.05
CA TYR A 8 -7.31 -5.39 10.11
C TYR A 8 -6.03 -6.08 9.66
N LEU A 9 -5.83 -6.17 8.35
CA LEU A 9 -4.62 -6.67 7.73
C LEU A 9 -3.88 -5.53 7.04
N PHE A 10 -2.70 -5.18 7.54
CA PHE A 10 -1.84 -4.17 6.94
C PHE A 10 -0.88 -4.79 5.95
N VAL A 11 -0.85 -4.27 4.73
CA VAL A 11 0.05 -4.74 3.67
C VAL A 11 1.12 -3.68 3.43
N TYR A 12 2.36 -4.01 3.80
CA TYR A 12 3.50 -3.11 3.72
C TYR A 12 4.45 -3.47 2.58
N PHE A 13 5.18 -2.46 2.14
CA PHE A 13 6.40 -2.67 1.38
C PHE A 13 7.54 -3.13 2.31
N ASN A 14 8.63 -3.65 1.74
CA ASN A 14 9.77 -4.24 2.43
C ASN A 14 10.30 -3.43 3.63
N ALA A 15 10.89 -4.12 4.62
CA ALA A 15 11.59 -3.60 5.80
C ALA A 15 10.71 -2.95 6.90
N ARG A 16 9.39 -3.03 6.85
CA ARG A 16 8.53 -2.51 7.91
C ARG A 16 8.43 -3.43 9.13
N GLU A 17 8.45 -4.77 8.91
CA GLU A 17 8.45 -5.72 10.04
C GLU A 17 9.71 -5.58 10.90
N ASN A 18 10.87 -5.32 10.31
CA ASN A 18 12.10 -5.09 11.06
C ASN A 18 11.94 -3.87 11.98
N ARG A 19 11.43 -2.76 11.45
CA ARG A 19 11.15 -1.54 12.23
C ARG A 19 10.10 -1.75 13.32
N LEU A 20 9.09 -2.60 13.09
CA LEU A 20 8.13 -2.98 14.13
C LEU A 20 8.81 -3.71 15.30
N ASN A 21 9.84 -4.51 15.02
CA ASN A 21 10.60 -5.25 16.03
C ASN A 21 11.63 -4.37 16.77
N GLU A 22 12.04 -3.25 16.19
CA GLU A 22 12.91 -2.24 16.82
C GLU A 22 12.19 -1.43 17.92
N GLY A 23 10.89 -1.59 18.03
CA GLY A 23 10.06 -0.99 19.08
C GLY A 23 10.02 0.53 19.03
N LYS A 24 10.41 1.19 20.15
CA LYS A 24 10.36 2.66 20.29
C LYS A 24 11.32 3.44 19.37
N ASN A 25 12.19 2.75 18.63
CA ASN A 25 13.17 3.38 17.75
C ASN A 25 12.60 3.75 16.37
N SER A 26 11.30 3.61 16.16
CA SER A 26 10.66 3.98 14.90
C SER A 26 9.37 4.78 15.16
N PRO A 27 9.16 5.91 14.47
CA PRO A 27 7.98 6.74 14.66
C PRO A 27 6.70 6.02 14.22
N GLU A 28 5.60 6.26 14.95
CA GLU A 28 4.32 5.55 14.74
C GLU A 28 3.69 5.82 13.38
N GLU A 29 3.91 6.99 12.80
CA GLU A 29 3.35 7.34 11.50
C GLU A 29 3.78 6.41 10.38
N PHE A 30 4.96 5.78 10.48
CA PHE A 30 5.45 4.81 9.49
C PHE A 30 4.60 3.54 9.40
N PHE A 31 3.74 3.32 10.39
CA PHE A 31 2.91 2.11 10.47
C PHE A 31 1.44 2.35 10.14
N TYR A 32 1.08 3.56 9.65
CA TYR A 32 -0.26 3.87 9.15
C TYR A 32 -1.39 3.50 10.14
N GLY A 33 -1.14 3.71 11.44
CA GLY A 33 -2.11 3.43 12.51
C GLY A 33 -2.12 2.00 13.05
N LEU A 34 -1.28 1.08 12.57
CA LEU A 34 -1.22 -0.31 13.07
C LEU A 34 -1.04 -0.37 14.59
N GLN A 35 -0.12 0.44 15.14
CA GLN A 35 0.16 0.44 16.58
C GLN A 35 -1.04 0.94 17.38
N TYR A 36 -1.73 1.97 16.89
CA TYR A 36 -2.97 2.45 17.48
C TYR A 36 -4.05 1.35 17.51
N PHE A 37 -4.28 0.63 16.40
CA PHE A 37 -5.26 -0.44 16.36
C PHE A 37 -4.94 -1.58 17.33
N LYS A 38 -3.66 -1.91 17.47
CA LYS A 38 -3.22 -2.89 18.47
C LYS A 38 -3.48 -2.40 19.91
N ARG A 39 -3.24 -1.12 20.20
CA ARG A 39 -3.48 -0.52 21.54
C ARG A 39 -4.95 -0.57 21.93
N ILE A 40 -5.86 -0.36 21.00
CA ILE A 40 -7.31 -0.43 21.27
C ILE A 40 -7.87 -1.87 21.19
N GLY A 41 -7.01 -2.89 21.13
CA GLY A 41 -7.40 -4.30 21.23
C GLY A 41 -7.91 -4.95 19.94
N LEU A 42 -7.80 -4.30 18.80
CA LEU A 42 -8.17 -4.88 17.51
C LEU A 42 -7.16 -5.94 17.05
N ASN A 43 -7.66 -7.09 16.55
CA ASN A 43 -6.83 -8.15 16.01
C ASN A 43 -6.20 -7.75 14.69
N SER A 44 -5.05 -7.06 14.77
CA SER A 44 -4.35 -6.50 13.62
C SER A 44 -3.12 -7.32 13.28
N LYS A 45 -2.99 -7.69 11.99
CA LYS A 45 -1.85 -8.43 11.44
C LYS A 45 -1.18 -7.68 10.30
N THR A 46 0.01 -8.14 9.93
CA THR A 46 0.80 -7.58 8.84
C THR A 46 1.13 -8.62 7.80
N ILE A 47 1.14 -8.21 6.55
CA ILE A 47 1.84 -8.89 5.45
C ILE A 47 2.90 -7.92 4.95
N GLU A 48 4.12 -8.38 4.88
CA GLU A 48 5.19 -7.62 4.27
C GLU A 48 5.57 -8.22 2.93
N TYR A 49 5.73 -7.35 1.97
CA TYR A 49 6.27 -7.69 0.68
C TYR A 49 7.77 -8.01 0.82
N LYS A 50 8.11 -9.29 0.81
CA LYS A 50 9.51 -9.75 0.94
C LYS A 50 10.03 -10.33 -0.37
N TYR A 51 11.16 -9.81 -0.84
CA TYR A 51 11.97 -10.48 -1.85
C TYR A 51 12.69 -11.69 -1.22
N LYS A 52 11.97 -12.76 -0.88
CA LYS A 52 12.62 -14.00 -0.46
C LYS A 52 12.98 -14.85 -1.66
N PHE A 53 14.26 -15.11 -1.83
CA PHE A 53 14.79 -16.09 -2.77
C PHE A 53 14.61 -17.50 -2.18
N GLU A 54 13.40 -18.02 -2.17
CA GLU A 54 13.17 -19.46 -1.97
C GLU A 54 13.26 -20.15 -3.31
N LYS A 55 13.69 -21.46 -3.33
CA LYS A 55 13.66 -22.28 -4.55
C LYS A 55 12.25 -22.26 -5.14
N LYS A 56 12.10 -21.63 -6.31
CA LYS A 56 10.81 -21.35 -6.92
C LYS A 56 10.64 -22.23 -8.16
N SER A 57 9.38 -22.56 -8.49
CA SER A 57 9.05 -23.35 -9.67
C SER A 57 9.44 -22.63 -10.97
N ILE A 58 9.61 -23.38 -12.08
CA ILE A 58 9.83 -22.82 -13.42
C ILE A 58 8.73 -21.83 -13.79
N PHE A 59 7.49 -22.09 -13.38
CA PHE A 59 6.34 -21.21 -13.59
C PHE A 59 6.52 -19.84 -12.93
N TYR A 60 7.16 -19.79 -11.75
CA TYR A 60 7.49 -18.52 -11.11
C TYR A 60 8.44 -17.66 -11.96
N TYR A 61 9.48 -18.26 -12.53
CA TYR A 61 10.43 -17.54 -13.39
C TYR A 61 9.76 -17.01 -14.66
N PHE A 62 8.86 -17.80 -15.25
CA PHE A 62 8.06 -17.34 -16.39
C PHE A 62 7.20 -16.13 -16.06
N LEU A 63 6.47 -16.16 -14.96
CA LEU A 63 5.68 -15.03 -14.49
C LEU A 63 6.54 -13.81 -14.16
N LYS A 64 7.74 -14.02 -13.61
CA LYS A 64 8.69 -12.92 -13.32
C LYS A 64 9.15 -12.25 -14.62
N ILE A 65 9.54 -13.02 -15.62
CA ILE A 65 9.91 -12.48 -16.94
C ILE A 65 8.74 -11.67 -17.52
N PHE A 66 7.54 -12.18 -17.47
CA PHE A 66 6.34 -11.48 -17.92
C PHE A 66 6.11 -10.16 -17.16
N GLN A 67 6.30 -10.16 -15.85
CA GLN A 67 6.20 -8.96 -15.02
C GLN A 67 7.26 -7.92 -15.40
N GLU A 68 8.52 -8.34 -15.63
CA GLU A 68 9.60 -7.45 -16.08
C GLU A 68 9.34 -6.90 -17.48
N LEU A 69 8.75 -7.68 -18.39
CA LEU A 69 8.32 -7.20 -19.70
C LEU A 69 7.23 -6.12 -19.59
N ILE A 70 6.23 -6.32 -18.73
CA ILE A 70 5.20 -5.31 -18.45
C ILE A 70 5.86 -4.02 -17.92
N PHE A 71 6.81 -4.15 -17.00
CA PHE A 71 7.54 -2.98 -16.50
C PHE A 71 8.34 -2.30 -17.59
N PHE A 72 9.05 -3.05 -18.42
CA PHE A 72 9.87 -2.48 -19.52
C PHE A 72 9.01 -1.71 -20.53
N ILE A 73 7.88 -2.31 -20.95
CA ILE A 73 7.00 -1.74 -21.99
C ILE A 73 6.19 -0.56 -21.43
N PHE A 74 5.54 -0.75 -20.27
CA PHE A 74 4.57 0.21 -19.76
C PHE A 74 5.12 1.10 -18.64
N ARG A 75 6.35 0.86 -18.18
CA ARG A 75 6.94 1.55 -17.02
C ARG A 75 6.07 1.43 -15.74
N PHE A 76 5.28 0.38 -15.68
CA PHE A 76 4.35 0.13 -14.59
C PHE A 76 4.92 -0.95 -13.66
N ARG A 77 5.33 -0.54 -12.46
CA ARG A 77 5.85 -1.46 -11.45
C ARG A 77 4.69 -2.22 -10.81
N TYR A 78 4.59 -3.48 -11.16
CA TYR A 78 3.54 -4.38 -10.71
C TYR A 78 4.20 -5.63 -10.09
N ASP A 79 4.02 -5.79 -8.79
CA ASP A 79 4.73 -6.81 -8.02
C ASP A 79 3.80 -7.96 -7.60
N PHE A 80 2.88 -8.31 -8.47
CA PHE A 80 1.85 -9.31 -8.27
C PHE A 80 2.39 -10.63 -7.71
N ILE A 81 3.47 -11.17 -8.28
CA ILE A 81 4.00 -12.49 -7.96
C ILE A 81 4.45 -12.61 -6.51
N ASN A 82 4.96 -11.53 -5.95
CA ASN A 82 5.50 -11.54 -4.60
C ASN A 82 4.41 -11.36 -3.53
N ILE A 83 3.27 -10.77 -3.90
CA ILE A 83 2.14 -10.54 -2.99
C ILE A 83 1.14 -11.71 -3.08
N VAL A 84 0.90 -12.23 -4.29
CA VAL A 84 -0.07 -13.32 -4.50
C VAL A 84 0.59 -14.67 -4.26
N ASN A 85 0.52 -15.12 -3.01
CA ASN A 85 0.99 -16.43 -2.59
C ASN A 85 -0.04 -17.08 -1.64
N LYS A 86 0.14 -18.38 -1.37
CA LYS A 86 -0.79 -19.17 -0.52
C LYS A 86 -0.98 -18.56 0.87
N GLN A 87 0.10 -18.10 1.50
CA GLN A 87 0.05 -17.52 2.86
C GLN A 87 -0.73 -16.21 2.88
N SER A 88 -0.43 -15.31 1.93
CA SER A 88 -1.17 -14.04 1.78
C SER A 88 -2.64 -14.29 1.48
N PHE A 89 -2.96 -15.26 0.62
CA PHE A 89 -4.34 -15.64 0.29
C PHE A 89 -5.12 -16.08 1.53
N ILE A 90 -4.52 -16.92 2.39
CA ILE A 90 -5.15 -17.37 3.63
C ILE A 90 -5.41 -16.18 4.57
N GLN A 91 -4.44 -15.26 4.71
CA GLN A 91 -4.60 -14.10 5.59
C GLN A 91 -5.65 -13.12 5.05
N VAL A 92 -5.64 -12.84 3.75
CA VAL A 92 -6.64 -12.00 3.08
C VAL A 92 -8.05 -12.54 3.32
N ASN A 93 -8.27 -13.85 3.12
CA ASN A 93 -9.60 -14.47 3.32
C ASN A 93 -10.09 -14.48 4.78
N LYS A 94 -9.18 -14.36 5.75
CA LYS A 94 -9.51 -14.28 7.18
C LYS A 94 -9.70 -12.85 7.67
N SER A 95 -9.48 -11.86 6.81
CA SER A 95 -9.49 -10.45 7.18
C SER A 95 -10.81 -9.78 6.87
N ASN A 96 -11.26 -8.89 7.75
CA ASN A 96 -12.43 -8.06 7.53
C ASN A 96 -12.08 -6.79 6.75
N HIS A 97 -10.91 -6.20 7.03
CA HIS A 97 -10.45 -4.98 6.37
C HIS A 97 -8.96 -5.07 6.05
N ILE A 98 -8.60 -4.71 4.83
CA ILE A 98 -7.22 -4.71 4.36
C ILE A 98 -6.78 -3.27 4.11
N ILE A 99 -5.72 -2.87 4.79
CA ILE A 99 -5.11 -1.54 4.67
C ILE A 99 -3.82 -1.70 3.87
N ILE A 100 -3.77 -1.06 2.72
CA ILE A 100 -2.68 -1.12 1.75
C ILE A 100 -1.94 0.20 1.79
N THR A 101 -0.64 0.17 2.07
CA THR A 101 0.13 1.36 2.46
C THR A 101 0.76 2.14 1.31
N ASN A 102 0.63 1.68 0.06
CA ASN A 102 0.99 2.48 -1.11
C ASN A 102 0.27 2.01 -2.38
N THR A 103 0.28 2.88 -3.41
CA THR A 103 -0.37 2.64 -4.70
C THR A 103 0.18 1.41 -5.45
N ARG A 104 1.49 1.17 -5.40
CA ARG A 104 2.15 0.03 -6.08
C ARG A 104 1.65 -1.30 -5.52
N ILE A 105 1.59 -1.42 -4.18
CA ILE A 105 1.01 -2.58 -3.52
C ILE A 105 -0.48 -2.69 -3.88
N GLY A 106 -1.20 -1.56 -3.90
CA GLY A 106 -2.62 -1.52 -4.29
C GLY A 106 -2.86 -2.16 -5.65
N HIS A 107 -2.09 -1.79 -6.66
CA HIS A 107 -2.17 -2.43 -7.97
C HIS A 107 -1.86 -3.93 -7.93
N SER A 108 -0.87 -4.33 -7.14
CA SER A 108 -0.49 -5.74 -6.99
C SER A 108 -1.54 -6.57 -6.25
N MET A 109 -2.41 -5.92 -5.46
CA MET A 109 -3.53 -6.55 -4.75
C MET A 109 -4.83 -6.61 -5.58
N ILE A 110 -4.86 -6.05 -6.79
CA ILE A 110 -6.05 -6.09 -7.68
C ILE A 110 -6.65 -7.49 -7.82
N PRO A 111 -5.87 -8.57 -8.02
CA PRO A 111 -6.45 -9.91 -8.12
C PRO A 111 -7.23 -10.34 -6.87
N TYR A 112 -6.77 -9.98 -5.68
CA TYR A 112 -7.51 -10.26 -4.44
C TYR A 112 -8.79 -9.43 -4.33
N MET A 113 -8.76 -8.17 -4.78
CA MET A 113 -9.95 -7.32 -4.83
C MET A 113 -11.00 -7.88 -5.80
N ILE A 114 -10.58 -8.33 -7.00
CA ILE A 114 -11.45 -8.98 -7.98
C ILE A 114 -12.02 -10.27 -7.39
N TYR A 115 -11.17 -11.12 -6.83
CA TYR A 115 -11.60 -12.34 -6.17
C TYR A 115 -12.65 -12.07 -5.08
N SER A 116 -12.38 -11.10 -4.22
CA SER A 116 -13.31 -10.72 -3.14
C SER A 116 -14.68 -10.32 -3.68
N LYS A 117 -14.71 -9.53 -4.76
CA LYS A 117 -15.97 -9.09 -5.37
C LYS A 117 -16.70 -10.21 -6.11
N LEU A 118 -15.99 -11.06 -6.85
CA LEU A 118 -16.59 -12.20 -7.57
C LEU A 118 -17.21 -13.24 -6.62
N PHE A 119 -16.58 -13.48 -5.49
CA PHE A 119 -17.05 -14.45 -4.50
C PHE A 119 -17.85 -13.82 -3.35
N ASN A 120 -18.33 -12.59 -3.52
CA ASN A 120 -19.15 -11.86 -2.54
C ASN A 120 -18.54 -11.86 -1.11
N LYS A 121 -17.19 -11.79 -1.03
CA LYS A 121 -16.52 -11.67 0.26
C LYS A 121 -16.72 -10.26 0.83
N LYS A 122 -17.08 -10.18 2.11
CA LYS A 122 -17.29 -8.89 2.81
C LYS A 122 -15.98 -8.21 3.24
N ILE A 123 -14.91 -8.40 2.47
CA ILE A 123 -13.59 -7.83 2.75
C ILE A 123 -13.55 -6.39 2.21
N LYS A 124 -13.21 -5.42 3.05
CA LYS A 124 -13.01 -4.02 2.66
C LYS A 124 -11.55 -3.76 2.32
N PHE A 125 -11.30 -2.92 1.34
CA PHE A 125 -9.95 -2.53 0.90
C PHE A 125 -9.80 -1.02 0.98
N SER A 126 -8.85 -0.55 1.80
CA SER A 126 -8.43 0.86 1.86
C SER A 126 -6.99 0.97 1.38
N VAL A 127 -6.73 1.88 0.45
CA VAL A 127 -5.42 2.07 -0.17
C VAL A 127 -4.92 3.47 0.12
N PHE A 128 -3.78 3.60 0.78
CA PHE A 128 -3.04 4.85 0.84
C PHE A 128 -2.36 5.08 -0.50
N ALA A 129 -2.68 6.20 -1.13
CA ALA A 129 -2.17 6.54 -2.45
C ALA A 129 -1.15 7.69 -2.33
N MET A 130 0.03 7.45 -2.88
CA MET A 130 1.11 8.42 -2.96
C MET A 130 1.74 8.33 -4.35
N GLY A 131 1.93 9.46 -5.00
CA GLY A 131 2.55 9.54 -6.32
C GLY A 131 1.75 8.87 -7.44
N MET A 132 0.42 8.77 -7.30
CA MET A 132 -0.44 8.04 -8.24
C MET A 132 -0.33 8.58 -9.68
N PHE A 133 -0.15 9.90 -9.84
CA PHE A 133 -0.01 10.55 -11.16
C PHE A 133 1.41 10.89 -11.55
N ASN A 134 2.40 10.58 -10.72
CA ASN A 134 3.82 10.74 -11.06
C ASN A 134 4.26 9.73 -12.13
N ILE A 135 3.73 9.86 -13.34
CA ILE A 135 4.03 8.98 -14.46
C ILE A 135 5.15 9.60 -15.27
N SER A 136 6.37 9.09 -15.09
CA SER A 136 7.57 9.53 -15.80
C SER A 136 7.64 9.03 -17.25
N SER A 137 6.54 9.10 -18.00
CA SER A 137 6.52 8.70 -19.40
C SER A 137 6.21 9.88 -20.31
N LYS A 138 6.97 10.01 -21.42
CA LYS A 138 6.72 10.97 -22.49
C LYS A 138 5.56 10.54 -23.40
N TYR A 139 5.21 9.26 -23.43
CA TYR A 139 4.25 8.68 -24.36
C TYR A 139 2.81 8.76 -23.82
N LYS A 140 1.93 9.43 -24.59
CA LYS A 140 0.49 9.57 -24.23
C LYS A 140 -0.22 8.22 -24.02
N ILE A 141 0.13 7.20 -24.82
CA ILE A 141 -0.45 5.85 -24.70
C ILE A 141 -0.13 5.24 -23.34
N ILE A 142 1.11 5.35 -22.87
CA ILE A 142 1.52 4.83 -21.56
C ILE A 142 0.76 5.55 -20.44
N LYS A 143 0.65 6.88 -20.50
CA LYS A 143 -0.15 7.66 -19.55
C LYS A 143 -1.61 7.21 -19.53
N SER A 144 -2.20 6.94 -20.71
CA SER A 144 -3.58 6.44 -20.81
C SER A 144 -3.76 5.07 -20.15
N ILE A 145 -2.80 4.16 -20.35
CA ILE A 145 -2.80 2.84 -19.72
C ILE A 145 -2.72 2.96 -18.20
N HIS A 146 -1.79 3.78 -17.68
CA HIS A 146 -1.68 4.04 -16.24
C HIS A 146 -3.00 4.59 -15.67
N LYS A 147 -3.62 5.57 -16.35
CA LYS A 147 -4.91 6.12 -15.94
C LYS A 147 -6.00 5.05 -15.86
N LYS A 148 -6.03 4.08 -16.78
CA LYS A 148 -6.96 2.95 -16.74
C LYS A 148 -6.71 2.03 -15.55
N PHE A 149 -5.45 1.73 -15.22
CA PHE A 149 -5.09 0.94 -14.04
C PHE A 149 -5.43 1.66 -12.73
N HIS A 150 -5.17 2.96 -12.64
CA HIS A 150 -5.59 3.76 -11.48
C HIS A 150 -7.11 3.77 -11.32
N LYS A 151 -7.84 3.94 -12.44
CA LYS A 151 -9.30 3.85 -12.43
C LYS A 151 -9.78 2.48 -11.95
N LEU A 152 -9.16 1.39 -12.40
CA LEU A 152 -9.49 0.04 -11.96
C LEU A 152 -9.27 -0.13 -10.45
N LEU A 153 -8.15 0.35 -9.92
CA LEU A 153 -7.88 0.34 -8.49
C LEU A 153 -8.94 1.10 -7.70
N ILE A 154 -9.34 2.31 -8.14
CA ILE A 154 -10.38 3.12 -7.51
C ILE A 154 -11.75 2.40 -7.55
N ILE A 155 -12.08 1.74 -8.65
CA ILE A 155 -13.33 0.97 -8.77
C ILE A 155 -13.36 -0.17 -7.75
N LEU A 156 -12.27 -0.90 -7.63
CA LEU A 156 -12.19 -2.11 -6.82
C LEU A 156 -12.03 -1.83 -5.32
N ALA A 157 -11.28 -0.82 -4.95
CA ALA A 157 -11.11 -0.42 -3.55
C ALA A 157 -12.41 0.18 -2.97
N ASP A 158 -12.57 0.09 -1.66
CA ASP A 158 -13.65 0.74 -0.92
C ASP A 158 -13.26 2.18 -0.55
N ASN A 159 -11.99 2.40 -0.22
CA ASN A 159 -11.44 3.74 0.02
C ASN A 159 -10.08 3.89 -0.64
N ILE A 160 -9.83 5.07 -1.20
CA ILE A 160 -8.51 5.55 -1.63
C ILE A 160 -8.18 6.77 -0.79
N ILE A 161 -7.10 6.69 -0.03
CA ILE A 161 -6.73 7.70 0.97
C ILE A 161 -5.49 8.43 0.48
N PHE A 162 -5.61 9.73 0.27
CA PHE A 162 -4.50 10.61 -0.10
C PHE A 162 -3.99 11.34 1.13
N ILE A 163 -2.67 11.39 1.26
CA ILE A 163 -1.99 12.16 2.31
C ILE A 163 -1.55 13.53 1.81
N GLY A 164 -1.42 13.71 0.48
CA GLY A 164 -1.10 14.97 -0.18
C GLY A 164 -2.35 15.66 -0.71
N GLN A 165 -2.58 16.91 -0.31
CA GLN A 165 -3.77 17.67 -0.71
C GLN A 165 -3.84 17.91 -2.23
N LYS A 166 -2.70 18.18 -2.86
CA LYS A 166 -2.63 18.39 -4.32
C LYS A 166 -3.09 17.15 -5.09
N GLU A 167 -2.58 15.96 -4.74
CA GLU A 167 -2.97 14.72 -5.38
C GLU A 167 -4.46 14.39 -5.14
N TYR A 168 -4.97 14.66 -3.95
CA TYR A 168 -6.38 14.48 -3.63
C TYR A 168 -7.28 15.27 -4.58
N PHE A 169 -7.01 16.55 -4.81
CA PHE A 169 -7.82 17.38 -5.73
C PHE A 169 -7.66 16.92 -7.17
N GLU A 170 -6.43 16.60 -7.61
CA GLU A 170 -6.16 16.10 -8.97
C GLU A 170 -6.94 14.80 -9.27
N VAL A 171 -7.06 13.91 -8.28
CA VAL A 171 -7.82 12.67 -8.44
C VAL A 171 -9.33 12.93 -8.47
N LEU A 172 -9.83 13.84 -7.64
CA LEU A 172 -11.25 14.22 -7.67
C LEU A 172 -11.65 14.82 -9.02
N GLU A 173 -10.82 15.69 -9.59
CA GLU A 173 -11.04 16.25 -10.94
C GLU A 173 -10.97 15.17 -12.03
N THR A 174 -10.01 14.25 -11.92
CA THR A 174 -9.83 13.18 -12.92
C THR A 174 -10.92 12.12 -12.87
N PHE A 175 -11.44 11.82 -11.67
CA PHE A 175 -12.41 10.75 -11.44
C PHE A 175 -13.59 11.19 -10.55
N PRO A 176 -14.34 12.23 -10.92
CA PRO A 176 -15.38 12.82 -10.05
C PRO A 176 -16.48 11.82 -9.65
N LYS A 177 -16.78 10.87 -10.53
CA LYS A 177 -17.76 9.80 -10.26
C LYS A 177 -17.45 8.96 -9.00
N TYR A 178 -16.18 8.92 -8.60
CA TYR A 178 -15.72 8.09 -7.46
C TYR A 178 -15.38 8.91 -6.22
N GLY A 179 -15.81 10.18 -6.15
CA GLY A 179 -15.50 11.09 -5.05
C GLY A 179 -15.86 10.56 -3.67
N SER A 180 -16.95 9.78 -3.55
CA SER A 180 -17.34 9.16 -2.27
C SER A 180 -16.29 8.19 -1.69
N LYS A 181 -15.47 7.58 -2.56
CA LYS A 181 -14.39 6.65 -2.17
C LYS A 181 -13.05 7.34 -1.93
N ILE A 182 -12.87 8.54 -2.46
CA ILE A 182 -11.63 9.31 -2.38
C ILE A 182 -11.65 10.11 -1.09
N LYS A 183 -10.63 9.90 -0.24
CA LYS A 183 -10.54 10.52 1.08
C LYS A 183 -9.22 11.27 1.20
N PHE A 184 -9.23 12.39 1.88
CA PHE A 184 -8.04 13.10 2.28
C PHE A 184 -7.79 12.85 3.77
N LEU A 185 -6.59 12.41 4.09
CA LEU A 185 -6.12 12.24 5.47
C LEU A 185 -4.72 12.86 5.55
N PRO A 186 -4.56 14.02 6.18
CA PRO A 186 -3.25 14.63 6.31
C PRO A 186 -2.31 13.70 7.07
N PHE A 187 -1.04 13.69 6.66
CA PHE A 187 -0.03 12.89 7.32
C PHE A 187 0.24 13.46 8.73
N GLY A 188 0.02 12.64 9.74
CA GLY A 188 0.34 12.98 11.12
C GLY A 188 1.81 12.67 11.43
N VAL A 189 2.38 13.38 12.38
CA VAL A 189 3.75 13.19 12.85
C VAL A 189 3.71 12.75 14.31
N ASP A 190 4.53 11.76 14.68
CA ASP A 190 4.71 11.33 16.06
C ASP A 190 5.50 12.37 16.85
N ASN A 191 4.78 13.29 17.46
CA ASN A 191 5.38 14.38 18.25
C ASN A 191 6.23 13.87 19.43
N VAL A 192 5.92 12.70 19.97
CA VAL A 192 6.68 12.13 21.10
C VAL A 192 8.04 11.63 20.60
N PHE A 193 8.05 10.97 19.43
CA PHE A 193 9.29 10.50 18.84
C PHE A 193 10.20 11.65 18.37
N TRP A 194 9.61 12.67 17.75
CA TRP A 194 10.36 13.81 17.18
C TRP A 194 10.62 14.95 18.15
N SER A 195 10.14 14.87 19.40
CA SER A 195 10.35 15.88 20.46
C SER A 195 11.74 15.86 21.07
N GLY A 196 12.76 15.43 20.36
CA GLY A 196 14.14 15.46 20.82
C GLY A 196 14.58 16.86 21.22
N LYS A 197 15.24 17.02 22.39
CA LYS A 197 15.88 18.27 22.79
C LYS A 197 16.93 18.63 21.73
N ALA A 198 16.77 19.74 21.06
CA ALA A 198 17.82 20.29 20.21
C ALA A 198 19.07 20.53 21.08
N THR A 199 20.08 19.70 20.91
CA THR A 199 21.31 19.75 21.71
C THR A 199 22.39 20.67 21.12
N THR A 200 22.14 21.26 19.95
CA THR A 200 23.10 22.16 19.30
C THR A 200 22.42 23.32 18.58
N THR A 201 22.91 24.52 18.86
CA THR A 201 22.63 25.78 18.16
C THR A 201 23.36 25.85 16.81
N LYS A 202 23.21 24.86 15.95
CA LYS A 202 23.69 24.97 14.56
C LYS A 202 22.49 25.17 13.66
N ASP A 203 22.55 26.21 12.84
CA ASP A 203 21.54 26.55 11.81
C ASP A 203 21.52 25.49 10.68
N ASN A 204 21.28 24.24 11.05
CA ASN A 204 21.20 23.15 10.08
C ASN A 204 19.72 22.87 9.78
N ILE A 205 19.30 23.13 8.56
CA ILE A 205 18.00 22.69 8.04
C ILE A 205 18.16 21.22 7.65
N LEU A 206 17.51 20.33 8.39
CA LEU A 206 17.43 18.91 8.02
C LEU A 206 16.37 18.75 6.93
N PHE A 207 16.81 18.47 5.72
CA PHE A 207 15.91 18.09 4.61
C PHE A 207 15.73 16.57 4.62
N ILE A 208 14.53 16.11 4.97
CA ILE A 208 14.17 14.69 4.85
C ILE A 208 13.40 14.55 3.56
N GLY A 209 14.10 14.30 2.46
CA GLY A 209 13.52 13.95 1.16
C GLY A 209 13.68 12.45 0.90
N ASN A 210 12.69 11.82 0.30
CA ASN A 210 12.86 10.54 -0.35
C ASN A 210 13.17 10.81 -1.82
N ASP A 211 14.32 10.32 -2.30
CA ASP A 211 14.64 10.22 -3.72
C ASP A 211 13.78 9.17 -4.43
#